data_609bc950ee906bbaec31b9e236591c8c
#
_entry.id   609bc950ee906bbaec31b9e236591c8c
#
_cell.length_a   1.000
_cell.length_b   1.000
_cell.length_c   1.000
_cell.angle_alpha   90.00
_cell.angle_beta   90.00
_cell.angle_gamma   90.00
#
_symmetry.space_group_name_H-M   'P 1'
#
loop_
_entity.id
_entity.type
_entity.pdbx_description
1 polymer ?
#
loop_
_entity_poly.entity_id
_entity_poly.type
_entity_poly.pdbx_seq_one_letter_code
_entity_poly.pdbx_strand_id
1 'polypeptide(L)'
;QNPELDIDIELNTARTNVEGFTRMVDTAFDYFKQHGGGHLAVISSIAGTKGLGIAPAYSATKRFQNTYIDALEQLSHLQKLNIRFTDIRPGFVATALLGDGKHYPMLMKADKVGQAITRALNRKRRTVIIDGRYRVLVFFWRLIPRRLWKRLPVKTKS
;
A
#
# COMPACT_ATOMS: atom_id res chain seq x y z
N GLN A 1 9.04 5.76 -10.35
CA GLN A 1 9.89 4.64 -10.81
C GLN A 1 11.36 5.07 -10.78
N ASN A 2 12.25 4.15 -10.40
CA ASN A 2 13.68 4.43 -10.27
C ASN A 2 14.51 3.25 -10.82
N PRO A 3 14.48 3.02 -12.15
CA PRO A 3 15.17 1.88 -12.76
C PRO A 3 16.70 2.00 -12.69
N GLU A 4 17.23 3.20 -12.53
CA GLU A 4 18.67 3.49 -12.45
C GLU A 4 19.21 3.46 -11.00
N LEU A 5 18.36 3.20 -10.02
CA LEU A 5 18.71 3.16 -8.59
C LEU A 5 19.35 4.46 -8.08
N ASP A 6 18.79 5.60 -8.45
CA ASP A 6 19.17 6.87 -7.85
C ASP A 6 18.95 6.81 -6.33
N ILE A 7 20.04 6.93 -5.57
CA ILE A 7 20.05 6.74 -4.12
C ILE A 7 19.18 7.77 -3.38
N ASP A 8 19.12 8.99 -3.88
CA ASP A 8 18.34 10.06 -3.23
C ASP A 8 16.83 9.80 -3.38
N ILE A 9 16.40 9.29 -4.54
CA ILE A 9 15.01 8.84 -4.76
C ILE A 9 14.66 7.67 -3.84
N GLU A 10 15.54 6.66 -3.72
CA GLU A 10 15.32 5.50 -2.85
C GLU A 10 15.23 5.93 -1.38
N LEU A 11 16.17 6.75 -0.90
CA LEU A 11 16.17 7.25 0.48
C LEU A 11 14.98 8.17 0.77
N ASN A 12 14.63 9.08 -0.14
CA ASN A 12 13.46 9.94 0.04
C ASN A 12 12.15 9.11 0.10
N THR A 13 12.05 8.08 -0.74
CA THR A 13 10.92 7.14 -0.70
C THR A 13 10.86 6.41 0.65
N ALA A 14 12.00 5.99 1.19
CA ALA A 14 12.07 5.33 2.50
C ALA A 14 11.70 6.31 3.64
N ARG A 15 12.23 7.52 3.66
CA ARG A 15 11.89 8.54 4.67
C ARG A 15 10.40 8.82 4.69
N THR A 16 9.78 9.01 3.52
CA THR A 16 8.35 9.31 3.44
C THR A 16 7.48 8.11 3.82
N ASN A 17 7.74 6.95 3.22
CA ASN A 17 6.85 5.80 3.30
C ASN A 17 7.12 4.89 4.51
N VAL A 18 8.26 5.00 5.16
CA VAL A 18 8.61 4.25 6.37
C VAL A 18 8.60 5.19 7.57
N GLU A 19 9.53 6.14 7.64
CA GLU A 19 9.66 7.00 8.82
C GLU A 19 8.44 7.90 9.02
N GLY A 20 8.04 8.67 8.00
CA GLY A 20 6.86 9.54 8.07
C GLY A 20 5.58 8.74 8.33
N PHE A 21 5.44 7.60 7.66
CA PHE A 21 4.31 6.69 7.88
C PHE A 21 4.26 6.18 9.33
N THR A 22 5.37 5.68 9.87
CA THR A 22 5.44 5.16 11.24
C THR A 22 5.05 6.24 12.25
N ARG A 23 5.62 7.44 12.14
CA ARG A 23 5.28 8.56 13.02
C ARG A 23 3.78 8.86 13.04
N MET A 24 3.16 8.96 11.86
CA MET A 24 1.71 9.25 11.76
C MET A 24 0.84 8.13 12.32
N VAL A 25 1.18 6.89 12.02
CA VAL A 25 0.37 5.73 12.41
C VAL A 25 0.47 5.48 13.90
N ASP A 26 1.66 5.58 14.50
CA ASP A 26 1.87 5.42 15.93
C ASP A 26 1.18 6.53 16.73
N THR A 27 1.27 7.77 16.25
CA THR A 27 0.54 8.88 16.88
C THR A 27 -0.98 8.64 16.85
N ALA A 28 -1.52 8.16 15.73
CA ALA A 28 -2.93 7.83 15.62
C ALA A 28 -3.32 6.63 16.50
N PHE A 29 -2.47 5.61 16.58
CA PHE A 29 -2.69 4.45 17.43
C PHE A 29 -2.74 4.84 18.91
N ASP A 30 -1.77 5.64 19.40
CA ASP A 30 -1.75 6.12 20.77
C ASP A 30 -2.95 7.00 21.08
N TYR A 31 -3.35 7.87 20.16
CA TYR A 31 -4.56 8.67 20.31
C TYR A 31 -5.79 7.78 20.49
N PHE A 32 -6.00 6.77 19.63
CA PHE A 32 -7.14 5.86 19.74
C PHE A 32 -7.08 5.00 21.01
N LYS A 33 -5.90 4.60 21.44
CA LYS A 33 -5.70 3.89 22.71
C LYS A 33 -6.19 4.71 23.90
N GLN A 34 -5.88 6.00 23.93
CA GLN A 34 -6.26 6.92 25.02
C GLN A 34 -7.74 7.33 24.98
N HIS A 35 -8.39 7.28 23.80
CA HIS A 35 -9.76 7.76 23.60
C HIS A 35 -10.79 6.64 23.38
N GLY A 36 -10.49 5.42 23.84
CA GLY A 36 -11.46 4.31 23.86
C GLY A 36 -11.65 3.59 22.51
N GLY A 37 -10.81 3.87 21.53
CA GLY A 37 -10.81 3.19 20.24
C GLY A 37 -10.94 4.11 19.05
N GLY A 38 -10.94 3.50 17.86
CA GLY A 38 -11.03 4.25 16.61
C GLY A 38 -10.92 3.39 15.35
N HIS A 39 -10.75 4.04 14.21
CA HIS A 39 -10.59 3.37 12.92
C HIS A 39 -9.36 3.92 12.18
N LEU A 40 -8.30 3.14 12.14
CA LEU A 40 -7.06 3.47 11.45
C LEU A 40 -7.11 2.92 10.02
N ALA A 41 -7.16 3.81 9.05
CA ALA A 41 -7.16 3.47 7.63
C ALA A 41 -5.88 3.94 6.94
N VAL A 42 -5.24 3.06 6.20
CA VAL A 42 -3.98 3.33 5.52
C VAL A 42 -4.12 3.06 4.03
N ILE A 43 -3.56 3.95 3.21
CA ILE A 43 -3.43 3.76 1.77
C ILE A 43 -2.04 3.21 1.48
N SER A 44 -1.95 1.88 1.38
CA SER A 44 -0.72 1.22 0.97
C SER A 44 -0.64 1.05 -0.56
N SER A 45 -0.45 -0.14 -1.09
CA SER A 45 -0.48 -0.43 -2.54
C SER A 45 -0.48 -1.93 -2.82
N ILE A 46 -0.97 -2.34 -3.99
CA ILE A 46 -0.70 -3.69 -4.53
C ILE A 46 0.79 -3.94 -4.76
N ALA A 47 1.59 -2.88 -4.95
CA ALA A 47 3.05 -2.97 -5.10
C ALA A 47 3.74 -3.64 -3.90
N GLY A 48 3.14 -3.59 -2.71
CA GLY A 48 3.63 -4.31 -1.53
C GLY A 48 3.48 -5.84 -1.61
N THR A 49 2.85 -6.39 -2.65
CA THR A 49 2.66 -7.85 -2.80
C THR A 49 3.96 -8.56 -3.17
N LYS A 50 4.76 -7.97 -4.04
CA LYS A 50 6.04 -8.52 -4.55
C LYS A 50 7.04 -7.39 -4.74
N GLY A 51 8.35 -7.69 -4.66
CA GLY A 51 9.38 -6.73 -5.05
C GLY A 51 9.32 -6.40 -6.54
N LEU A 52 9.38 -5.12 -6.87
CA LEU A 52 9.31 -4.62 -8.25
C LEU A 52 10.67 -4.00 -8.62
N GLY A 53 11.35 -4.56 -9.63
CA GLY A 53 12.67 -4.09 -10.05
C GLY A 53 12.70 -2.66 -10.59
N ILE A 54 11.57 -2.20 -11.13
CA ILE A 54 11.41 -0.81 -11.60
C ILE A 54 11.16 0.22 -10.49
N ALA A 55 10.89 -0.23 -9.26
CA ALA A 55 10.61 0.62 -8.10
C ALA A 55 10.96 -0.12 -6.79
N PRO A 56 12.25 -0.38 -6.51
CA PRO A 56 12.66 -1.21 -5.39
C PRO A 56 12.23 -0.66 -4.03
N ALA A 57 12.62 0.57 -3.69
CA ALA A 57 12.24 1.20 -2.42
C ALA A 57 10.72 1.33 -2.30
N TYR A 58 10.03 1.73 -3.36
CA TYR A 58 8.58 1.87 -3.31
C TYR A 58 7.89 0.54 -2.96
N SER A 59 8.21 -0.55 -3.66
CA SER A 59 7.61 -1.86 -3.39
C SER A 59 7.98 -2.40 -2.00
N ALA A 60 9.22 -2.19 -1.56
CA ALA A 60 9.68 -2.57 -0.24
C ALA A 60 8.96 -1.78 0.87
N THR A 61 8.85 -0.45 0.72
CA THR A 61 8.18 0.40 1.71
C THR A 61 6.68 0.12 1.77
N LYS A 62 6.02 -0.18 0.65
CA LYS A 62 4.60 -0.59 0.66
C LYS A 62 4.40 -1.96 1.33
N ARG A 63 5.36 -2.86 1.22
CA ARG A 63 5.36 -4.12 1.98
C ARG A 63 5.57 -3.87 3.48
N PHE A 64 6.48 -2.97 3.84
CA PHE A 64 6.66 -2.54 5.22
C PHE A 64 5.32 -2.06 5.81
N GLN A 65 4.62 -1.14 5.14
CA GLN A 65 3.34 -0.62 5.60
C GLN A 65 2.31 -1.73 5.85
N ASN A 66 2.18 -2.71 4.94
CA ASN A 66 1.27 -3.84 5.12
C ASN A 66 1.59 -4.64 6.39
N THR A 67 2.87 -5.00 6.57
CA THR A 67 3.33 -5.79 7.72
C THR A 67 3.21 -5.01 9.03
N TYR A 68 3.50 -3.70 8.99
CA TYR A 68 3.42 -2.83 10.16
C TYR A 68 1.99 -2.73 10.70
N ILE A 69 0.99 -2.56 9.81
CA ILE A 69 -0.42 -2.52 10.22
C ILE A 69 -0.87 -3.87 10.77
N ASP A 70 -0.41 -4.99 10.18
CA ASP A 70 -0.72 -6.33 10.71
C ASP A 70 -0.19 -6.49 12.13
N ALA A 71 1.02 -5.98 12.41
CA ALA A 71 1.62 -6.01 13.75
C ALA A 71 0.88 -5.11 14.75
N LEU A 72 0.48 -3.90 14.35
CA LEU A 72 -0.32 -3.01 15.21
C LEU A 72 -1.70 -3.57 15.51
N GLU A 73 -2.35 -4.25 14.57
CA GLU A 73 -3.61 -4.93 14.82
C GLU A 73 -3.44 -6.05 15.85
N GLN A 74 -2.37 -6.86 15.73
CA GLN A 74 -2.02 -7.86 16.72
C GLN A 74 -1.80 -7.25 18.11
N LEU A 75 -1.03 -6.15 18.18
CA LEU A 75 -0.80 -5.41 19.43
C LEU A 75 -2.12 -4.88 20.02
N SER A 76 -2.99 -4.33 19.19
CA SER A 76 -4.32 -3.87 19.59
C SER A 76 -5.14 -5.00 20.23
N HIS A 77 -5.14 -6.19 19.65
CA HIS A 77 -5.81 -7.36 20.19
C HIS A 77 -5.19 -7.81 21.54
N LEU A 78 -3.86 -7.86 21.63
CA LEU A 78 -3.16 -8.20 22.88
C LEU A 78 -3.49 -7.24 24.01
N GLN A 79 -3.64 -5.96 23.71
CA GLN A 79 -4.00 -4.92 24.67
C GLN A 79 -5.51 -4.74 24.84
N LYS A 80 -6.35 -5.54 24.17
CA LYS A 80 -7.81 -5.47 24.18
C LYS A 80 -8.37 -4.09 23.80
N LEU A 81 -7.71 -3.41 22.85
CA LEU A 81 -8.12 -2.10 22.39
C LEU A 81 -9.23 -2.22 21.33
N ASN A 82 -10.14 -1.25 21.31
CA ASN A 82 -11.21 -1.18 20.30
C ASN A 82 -10.76 -0.38 19.06
N ILE A 83 -9.63 -0.76 18.45
CA ILE A 83 -9.10 -0.11 17.25
C ILE A 83 -9.35 -1.02 16.04
N ARG A 84 -9.99 -0.47 15.01
CA ARG A 84 -10.20 -1.15 13.72
C ARG A 84 -9.14 -0.71 12.72
N PHE A 85 -8.81 -1.61 11.79
CA PHE A 85 -7.79 -1.35 10.78
C PHE A 85 -8.36 -1.58 9.38
N THR A 86 -8.00 -0.71 8.44
CA THR A 86 -8.30 -0.88 7.01
C THR A 86 -7.05 -0.60 6.19
N ASP A 87 -6.56 -1.61 5.48
CA ASP A 87 -5.46 -1.52 4.52
C ASP A 87 -6.01 -1.41 3.10
N ILE A 88 -5.92 -0.24 2.51
CA ILE A 88 -6.39 0.07 1.17
C ILE A 88 -5.22 -0.08 0.20
N ARG A 89 -5.36 -0.98 -0.76
CA ARG A 89 -4.33 -1.35 -1.73
C ARG A 89 -4.76 -1.00 -3.15
N PRO A 90 -4.59 0.25 -3.59
CA PRO A 90 -4.85 0.62 -4.97
C PRO A 90 -3.76 0.08 -5.91
N GLY A 91 -4.12 -0.04 -7.21
CA GLY A 91 -3.18 -0.13 -8.32
C GLY A 91 -2.80 1.28 -8.81
N PHE A 92 -2.64 1.45 -10.14
CA PHE A 92 -2.33 2.75 -10.72
C PHE A 92 -3.55 3.68 -10.70
N VAL A 93 -3.38 4.87 -10.13
CA VAL A 93 -4.42 5.89 -10.01
C VAL A 93 -3.95 7.15 -10.71
N ALA A 94 -4.80 7.73 -11.57
CA ALA A 94 -4.51 8.99 -12.26
C ALA A 94 -4.47 10.14 -11.26
N THR A 95 -3.27 10.47 -10.79
CA THR A 95 -2.96 11.56 -9.86
C THR A 95 -1.72 12.29 -10.33
N ALA A 96 -1.43 13.45 -9.76
CA ALA A 96 -0.20 14.20 -10.03
C ALA A 96 1.09 13.37 -9.79
N LEU A 97 1.04 12.36 -8.92
CA LEU A 97 2.15 11.44 -8.67
C LEU A 97 2.56 10.61 -9.90
N LEU A 98 1.63 10.37 -10.84
CA LEU A 98 1.87 9.65 -12.09
C LEU A 98 1.90 10.59 -13.31
N GLY A 99 2.10 11.89 -13.09
CA GLY A 99 2.12 12.93 -14.15
C GLY A 99 3.34 12.90 -15.07
N ASP A 100 3.98 11.74 -15.25
CA ASP A 100 5.19 11.54 -16.06
C ASP A 100 4.90 11.25 -17.55
N GLY A 101 3.64 11.36 -17.99
CA GLY A 101 3.21 11.10 -19.37
C GLY A 101 3.25 9.63 -19.81
N LYS A 102 3.62 8.71 -18.92
CA LYS A 102 3.72 7.28 -19.23
C LYS A 102 2.37 6.59 -19.27
N HIS A 103 2.27 5.57 -20.11
CA HIS A 103 1.08 4.73 -20.17
C HIS A 103 1.10 3.68 -19.05
N TYR A 104 0.12 3.76 -18.14
CA TYR A 104 -0.03 2.79 -17.04
C TYR A 104 -1.18 1.81 -17.30
N PRO A 105 -0.95 0.50 -17.15
CA PRO A 105 -2.00 -0.49 -17.38
C PRO A 105 -3.11 -0.35 -16.33
N MET A 106 -4.36 -0.49 -16.78
CA MET A 106 -5.55 -0.46 -15.91
C MET A 106 -5.66 0.81 -15.05
N LEU A 107 -5.19 1.96 -15.56
CA LEU A 107 -5.24 3.24 -14.85
C LEU A 107 -6.66 3.57 -14.38
N MET A 108 -6.81 3.92 -13.11
CA MET A 108 -8.09 4.25 -12.49
C MET A 108 -8.25 5.75 -12.32
N LYS A 109 -9.46 6.26 -12.50
CA LYS A 109 -9.80 7.66 -12.18
C LYS A 109 -9.81 7.87 -10.65
N ALA A 110 -9.23 8.99 -10.18
CA ALA A 110 -9.13 9.30 -8.75
C ALA A 110 -10.49 9.30 -8.05
N ASP A 111 -11.54 9.87 -8.67
CA ASP A 111 -12.89 9.91 -8.10
C ASP A 111 -13.47 8.52 -7.83
N LYS A 112 -13.28 7.57 -8.77
CA LYS A 112 -13.75 6.19 -8.59
C LYS A 112 -13.00 5.49 -7.44
N VAL A 113 -11.71 5.79 -7.31
CA VAL A 113 -10.89 5.28 -6.20
C VAL A 113 -11.36 5.86 -4.87
N GLY A 114 -11.60 7.19 -4.80
CA GLY A 114 -12.14 7.86 -3.62
C GLY A 114 -13.47 7.25 -3.15
N GLN A 115 -14.42 7.04 -4.08
CA GLN A 115 -15.70 6.38 -3.77
C GLN A 115 -15.51 4.94 -3.26
N ALA A 116 -14.55 4.19 -3.81
CA ALA A 116 -14.25 2.83 -3.36
C ALA A 116 -13.64 2.83 -1.95
N ILE A 117 -12.78 3.79 -1.64
CA ILE A 117 -12.21 4.01 -0.30
C ILE A 117 -13.34 4.30 0.69
N THR A 118 -14.20 5.27 0.41
CA THR A 118 -15.33 5.61 1.28
C THR A 118 -16.23 4.39 1.58
N ARG A 119 -16.57 3.61 0.55
CA ARG A 119 -17.33 2.37 0.75
C ARG A 119 -16.60 1.33 1.61
N ALA A 120 -15.28 1.23 1.45
CA ALA A 120 -14.45 0.32 2.23
C ALA A 120 -14.42 0.71 3.72
N LEU A 121 -14.26 2.00 3.99
CA LEU A 121 -14.28 2.57 5.34
C LEU A 121 -15.62 2.38 6.03
N ASN A 122 -16.73 2.71 5.35
CA ASN A 122 -18.08 2.53 5.89
C ASN A 122 -18.39 1.06 6.21
N ARG A 123 -17.85 0.13 5.42
CA ARG A 123 -17.99 -1.32 5.64
C ARG A 123 -16.94 -1.91 6.58
N LYS A 124 -16.04 -1.10 7.09
CA LYS A 124 -14.94 -1.49 8.00
C LYS A 124 -14.15 -2.70 7.49
N ARG A 125 -13.87 -2.74 6.18
CA ARG A 125 -13.13 -3.84 5.53
C ARG A 125 -11.67 -3.83 5.98
N ARG A 126 -11.13 -5.00 6.37
CA ARG A 126 -9.74 -5.10 6.84
C ARG A 126 -8.71 -4.86 5.73
N THR A 127 -8.89 -5.45 4.58
CA THR A 127 -8.02 -5.27 3.40
C THR A 127 -8.86 -5.08 2.16
N VAL A 128 -8.56 -4.05 1.39
CA VAL A 128 -9.28 -3.73 0.16
C VAL A 128 -8.33 -3.47 -0.98
N ILE A 129 -8.32 -4.37 -1.96
CA ILE A 129 -7.69 -4.10 -3.26
C ILE A 129 -8.73 -3.41 -4.13
N ILE A 130 -8.42 -2.18 -4.54
CA ILE A 130 -9.34 -1.38 -5.35
C ILE A 130 -9.29 -1.87 -6.80
N ASP A 131 -10.51 -2.05 -7.38
CA ASP A 131 -10.80 -2.63 -8.69
C ASP A 131 -10.65 -4.17 -8.72
N GLY A 132 -11.66 -4.83 -9.31
CA GLY A 132 -11.70 -6.29 -9.46
C GLY A 132 -10.56 -6.85 -10.30
N ARG A 133 -10.14 -6.10 -11.33
CA ARG A 133 -9.01 -6.46 -12.21
C ARG A 133 -7.71 -6.61 -11.42
N TYR A 134 -7.43 -5.67 -10.51
CA TYR A 134 -6.25 -5.76 -9.64
C TYR A 134 -6.37 -6.87 -8.59
N ARG A 135 -7.58 -7.21 -8.13
CA ARG A 135 -7.77 -8.36 -7.23
C ARG A 135 -7.36 -9.66 -7.91
N VAL A 136 -7.80 -9.86 -9.15
CA VAL A 136 -7.43 -11.02 -9.96
C VAL A 136 -5.92 -11.05 -10.21
N LEU A 137 -5.34 -9.91 -10.63
CA LEU A 137 -3.90 -9.79 -10.86
C LEU A 137 -3.09 -10.15 -9.61
N VAL A 138 -3.44 -9.58 -8.44
CA VAL A 138 -2.73 -9.83 -7.17
C VAL A 138 -2.90 -11.28 -6.72
N PHE A 139 -4.05 -11.90 -6.97
CA PHE A 139 -4.26 -13.32 -6.70
C PHE A 139 -3.23 -14.17 -7.45
N PHE A 140 -3.11 -13.98 -8.76
CA PHE A 140 -2.12 -14.71 -9.57
C PHE A 140 -0.67 -14.34 -9.20
N TRP A 141 -0.37 -13.07 -8.91
CA TRP A 141 0.95 -12.67 -8.45
C TRP A 141 1.39 -13.44 -7.21
N ARG A 142 0.50 -13.65 -6.26
CA ARG A 142 0.80 -14.40 -5.02
C ARG A 142 1.18 -15.84 -5.29
N LEU A 143 0.59 -16.47 -6.31
CA LEU A 143 0.85 -17.87 -6.68
C LEU A 143 2.22 -18.06 -7.37
N ILE A 144 2.77 -17.01 -7.99
CA ILE A 144 4.08 -17.11 -8.68
C ILE A 144 5.17 -17.38 -7.65
N PRO A 145 5.94 -18.50 -7.76
CA PRO A 145 7.06 -18.78 -6.88
C PRO A 145 8.10 -17.65 -6.91
N ARG A 146 8.72 -17.38 -5.75
CA ARG A 146 9.70 -16.29 -5.62
C ARG A 146 10.88 -16.41 -6.58
N ARG A 147 11.32 -17.64 -6.88
CA ARG A 147 12.41 -17.90 -7.84
C ARG A 147 12.02 -17.47 -9.27
N LEU A 148 10.80 -17.75 -9.68
CA LEU A 148 10.29 -17.38 -11.00
C LEU A 148 10.05 -15.86 -11.07
N TRP A 149 9.42 -15.27 -10.06
CA TRP A 149 9.15 -13.83 -9.99
C TRP A 149 10.37 -12.96 -10.26
N LYS A 150 11.52 -13.31 -9.67
CA LYS A 150 12.78 -12.57 -9.82
C LYS A 150 13.31 -12.51 -11.26
N ARG A 151 12.83 -13.39 -12.14
CA ARG A 151 13.26 -13.49 -13.55
C ARG A 151 12.24 -12.88 -14.52
N LEU A 152 11.05 -12.55 -14.03
CA LEU A 152 10.01 -11.97 -14.89
C LEU A 152 10.33 -10.51 -15.22
N PRO A 153 10.25 -10.12 -16.50
CA PRO A 153 10.47 -8.74 -16.93
C PRO A 153 9.22 -7.89 -16.63
N VAL A 154 9.02 -7.56 -15.35
CA VAL A 154 7.93 -6.65 -14.96
C VAL A 154 8.33 -5.23 -15.30
N LYS A 155 7.92 -4.78 -16.49
CA LYS A 155 8.16 -3.41 -17.00
C LYS A 155 6.82 -2.68 -17.15
N THR A 156 6.80 -1.37 -16.91
CA THR A 156 5.79 -0.50 -17.48
C THR A 156 6.22 -0.21 -18.93
N LYS A 157 5.30 -0.30 -19.87
CA LYS A 157 5.61 0.10 -21.26
C LYS A 157 5.94 1.59 -21.24
N SER A 158 7.12 1.91 -21.74
CA SER A 158 7.50 3.26 -22.14
C SER A 158 6.64 3.70 -23.30
#